data_6d103bd433b2cdf19dfb217a7fd632f1
#
_entry.id   6d103bd433b2cdf19dfb217a7fd632f1
#
_cell.length_a   1.000
_cell.length_b   1.000
_cell.length_c   1.000
_cell.angle_alpha   90.00
_cell.angle_beta   90.00
_cell.angle_gamma   90.00
#
_symmetry.space_group_name_H-M   'P 1'
#
loop_
_entity.id
_entity.type
_entity.pdbx_description
1 polymer ?
#
loop_
_entity_poly.entity_id
_entity_poly.type
_entity_poly.pdbx_seq_one_letter_code
_entity_poly.pdbx_strand_id
1 'polypeptide(L)'
;VGSEMCIRDRVYKASSGDPEDYSGPPWVGGLPFSLKFDYSAEGFQRSYEDSTLRLGLNRIDLLVIHDLDRGYHGDSVPEKLRQLESGIQWLQEMLGNGSILGFGAGVNDLEMMPLLLEHFEMDFFLVAMPYTLLNQEPLENIFPECQKRGIGVILGAPYASGILATGASSEARYRYAPVEESVLNRVKAIEKVCSEHKIPLKAAALQFPLGQPLVASVIPGAMHPDQVRDNLAMMKHPIPDSFWRDLKNEGLLHPEAPVNSND
;
A
#
# COMPACT_ATOMS: atom_id res chain seq x y z
N VAL A 1 9.07 4.98 -7.78
CA VAL A 1 10.14 4.56 -6.87
C VAL A 1 9.62 3.30 -6.24
N GLY A 2 10.03 2.15 -6.79
CA GLY A 2 9.75 0.88 -6.16
C GLY A 2 10.28 0.95 -4.74
N SER A 3 9.44 0.63 -3.77
CA SER A 3 9.86 0.56 -2.38
C SER A 3 10.93 -0.53 -2.27
N GLU A 4 12.18 -0.13 -2.24
CA GLU A 4 13.32 -1.03 -1.99
C GLU A 4 13.25 -1.66 -0.58
N MET A 5 12.29 -1.25 0.25
CA MET A 5 11.95 -1.89 1.53
C MET A 5 11.18 -3.20 1.38
N CYS A 6 10.68 -3.50 0.17
CA CYS A 6 10.09 -4.80 -0.09
C CYS A 6 11.20 -5.81 -0.25
N ILE A 7 11.23 -6.85 0.58
CA ILE A 7 11.84 -8.10 0.15
C ILE A 7 10.98 -8.49 -1.05
N ARG A 8 11.46 -8.10 -2.21
CA ARG A 8 10.88 -8.62 -3.41
C ARG A 8 11.28 -10.08 -3.44
N ASP A 9 10.35 -10.93 -3.15
CA ASP A 9 10.21 -12.28 -3.58
C ASP A 9 10.49 -12.47 -5.09
N ARG A 10 11.01 -11.41 -5.72
CA ARG A 10 11.34 -11.31 -7.15
C ARG A 10 12.83 -11.37 -7.34
N VAL A 11 13.31 -12.52 -7.72
CA VAL A 11 14.67 -12.66 -8.24
C VAL A 11 14.68 -12.22 -9.70
N TYR A 12 15.41 -11.17 -10.01
CA TYR A 12 15.61 -10.73 -11.38
C TYR A 12 16.67 -11.61 -12.04
N LYS A 13 16.31 -12.29 -13.12
CA LYS A 13 17.24 -12.98 -13.99
C LYS A 13 17.35 -12.19 -15.29
N ALA A 14 18.58 -11.95 -15.79
CA ALA A 14 18.77 -11.35 -17.10
C ALA A 14 18.00 -12.19 -18.14
N SER A 15 17.06 -11.57 -18.86
CA SER A 15 16.40 -12.22 -19.96
C SER A 15 17.37 -12.31 -21.12
N SER A 16 17.47 -13.47 -21.76
CA SER A 16 18.15 -13.63 -23.05
C SER A 16 17.27 -13.20 -24.22
N GLY A 17 16.10 -12.62 -23.95
CA GLY A 17 15.08 -12.23 -24.91
C GLY A 17 14.96 -10.72 -25.12
N ASP A 18 14.16 -10.35 -26.12
CA ASP A 18 13.88 -8.98 -26.54
C ASP A 18 13.36 -8.13 -25.37
N PRO A 19 13.76 -6.84 -25.22
CA PRO A 19 13.19 -5.93 -24.21
C PRO A 19 11.67 -5.81 -24.21
N GLU A 20 10.99 -6.21 -25.30
CA GLU A 20 9.53 -6.26 -25.39
C GLU A 20 8.89 -7.37 -24.52
N ASP A 21 9.62 -8.42 -24.16
CA ASP A 21 9.14 -9.49 -23.25
C ASP A 21 9.05 -9.03 -21.78
N TYR A 22 9.51 -7.82 -21.49
CA TYR A 22 9.59 -7.27 -20.12
C TYR A 22 8.39 -6.41 -19.71
N SER A 23 7.41 -6.27 -20.56
CA SER A 23 6.22 -5.45 -20.33
C SER A 23 5.09 -6.23 -19.62
N GLY A 24 5.32 -6.72 -18.41
CA GLY A 24 4.19 -6.97 -17.52
C GLY A 24 3.56 -5.63 -17.13
N PRO A 25 2.26 -5.37 -17.45
CA PRO A 25 1.62 -4.15 -16.96
C PRO A 25 1.68 -4.11 -15.43
N PRO A 26 1.88 -2.94 -14.76
CA PRO A 26 1.90 -1.60 -15.36
C PRO A 26 3.31 -1.01 -15.54
N TRP A 27 4.35 -1.82 -15.58
CA TRP A 27 5.75 -1.38 -15.50
C TRP A 27 6.34 -1.20 -16.88
N VAL A 28 6.86 0.00 -17.19
CA VAL A 28 7.54 0.32 -18.45
C VAL A 28 8.95 0.85 -18.18
N GLY A 29 9.88 0.56 -19.07
CA GLY A 29 11.25 1.09 -19.02
C GLY A 29 12.12 0.43 -17.94
N GLY A 30 11.82 -0.79 -17.53
CA GLY A 30 12.64 -1.57 -16.61
C GLY A 30 13.93 -2.11 -17.25
N LEU A 31 14.83 -2.62 -16.43
CA LEU A 31 15.99 -3.38 -16.90
C LEU A 31 15.54 -4.73 -17.51
N PRO A 32 16.30 -5.33 -18.43
CA PRO A 32 15.93 -6.57 -19.12
C PRO A 32 16.10 -7.81 -18.21
N PHE A 33 15.31 -7.84 -17.15
CA PHE A 33 15.26 -8.96 -16.22
C PHE A 33 13.87 -9.60 -16.22
N SER A 34 13.79 -10.91 -16.05
CA SER A 34 12.54 -11.61 -15.81
C SER A 34 12.23 -11.71 -14.31
N LEU A 35 10.94 -11.67 -13.96
CA LEU A 35 10.49 -11.83 -12.57
C LEU A 35 10.40 -13.31 -12.22
N LYS A 36 10.86 -13.65 -11.02
CA LYS A 36 10.64 -14.95 -10.40
C LYS A 36 10.15 -14.73 -8.99
N PHE A 37 9.00 -15.30 -8.66
CA PHE A 37 8.47 -15.31 -7.30
C PHE A 37 9.04 -16.50 -6.52
N ASP A 38 9.73 -16.22 -5.42
CA ASP A 38 10.37 -17.21 -4.57
C ASP A 38 10.23 -16.80 -3.10
N TYR A 39 9.28 -17.43 -2.40
CA TYR A 39 8.95 -17.15 -1.00
C TYR A 39 9.71 -18.06 -0.01
N SER A 40 10.70 -18.80 -0.49
CA SER A 40 11.58 -19.61 0.35
C SER A 40 12.58 -18.79 1.14
N ALA A 41 13.23 -19.41 2.14
CA ALA A 41 14.33 -18.81 2.88
C ALA A 41 15.46 -18.32 1.95
N GLU A 42 15.86 -19.16 0.97
CA GLU A 42 16.90 -18.80 0.00
C GLU A 42 16.46 -17.62 -0.89
N GLY A 43 15.20 -17.58 -1.31
CA GLY A 43 14.63 -16.49 -2.09
C GLY A 43 14.66 -15.17 -1.31
N PHE A 44 14.27 -15.19 -0.05
CA PHE A 44 14.28 -14.02 0.82
C PHE A 44 15.69 -13.54 1.15
N GLN A 45 16.59 -14.45 1.51
CA GLN A 45 18.00 -14.12 1.76
C GLN A 45 18.60 -13.41 0.55
N ARG A 46 18.44 -13.99 -0.64
CA ARG A 46 18.96 -13.41 -1.88
C ARG A 46 18.36 -12.04 -2.17
N SER A 47 17.05 -11.88 -2.01
CA SER A 47 16.37 -10.60 -2.22
C SER A 47 16.85 -9.52 -1.24
N TYR A 48 17.12 -9.89 0.03
CA TYR A 48 17.68 -9.01 1.04
C TYR A 48 19.11 -8.57 0.67
N GLU A 49 19.98 -9.52 0.29
CA GLU A 49 21.37 -9.25 -0.13
C GLU A 49 21.37 -8.32 -1.36
N ASP A 50 20.56 -8.61 -2.37
CA ASP A 50 20.42 -7.78 -3.56
C ASP A 50 19.92 -6.35 -3.22
N SER A 51 18.99 -6.24 -2.27
CA SER A 51 18.46 -4.94 -1.83
C SER A 51 19.50 -4.12 -1.06
N THR A 52 20.27 -4.73 -0.15
CA THR A 52 21.35 -4.05 0.56
C THR A 52 22.43 -3.55 -0.39
N LEU A 53 22.78 -4.35 -1.41
CA LEU A 53 23.73 -3.96 -2.46
C LEU A 53 23.20 -2.77 -3.29
N ARG A 54 21.94 -2.81 -3.73
CA ARG A 54 21.34 -1.70 -4.53
C ARG A 54 21.20 -0.40 -3.74
N LEU A 55 20.89 -0.50 -2.46
CA LEU A 55 20.72 0.65 -1.58
C LEU A 55 22.05 1.18 -1.05
N GLY A 56 23.11 0.37 -1.08
CA GLY A 56 24.39 0.71 -0.45
C GLY A 56 24.29 0.80 1.07
N LEU A 57 23.40 0.03 1.68
CA LEU A 57 23.15 -0.01 3.13
C LEU A 57 23.67 -1.32 3.71
N ASN A 58 24.06 -1.27 4.97
CA ASN A 58 24.50 -2.45 5.71
C ASN A 58 23.35 -3.15 6.45
N ARG A 59 22.17 -2.52 6.53
CA ARG A 59 20.98 -3.05 7.17
C ARG A 59 19.71 -2.44 6.57
N ILE A 60 18.66 -3.25 6.53
CA ILE A 60 17.28 -2.82 6.25
C ILE A 60 16.45 -3.15 7.47
N ASP A 61 15.76 -2.17 8.05
CA ASP A 61 15.07 -2.34 9.33
C ASP A 61 13.73 -3.07 9.21
N LEU A 62 12.95 -2.80 8.16
CA LEU A 62 11.64 -3.40 7.92
C LEU A 62 11.60 -4.11 6.57
N LEU A 63 11.10 -5.33 6.57
CA LEU A 63 10.98 -6.14 5.37
C LEU A 63 9.51 -6.43 5.05
N VAL A 64 9.16 -6.37 3.76
CA VAL A 64 7.77 -6.54 3.28
C VAL A 64 7.71 -7.70 2.29
N ILE A 65 6.97 -8.76 2.63
CA ILE A 65 6.61 -9.83 1.69
C ILE A 65 5.63 -9.24 0.68
N HIS A 66 5.91 -9.38 -0.61
CA HIS A 66 5.19 -8.63 -1.63
C HIS A 66 4.45 -9.52 -2.61
N ASP A 67 3.27 -9.06 -3.07
CA ASP A 67 2.50 -9.67 -4.17
C ASP A 67 2.11 -11.15 -3.94
N LEU A 68 1.98 -11.60 -2.70
CA LEU A 68 1.42 -12.91 -2.39
C LEU A 68 -0.11 -12.81 -2.40
N ASP A 69 -0.69 -12.72 -3.57
CA ASP A 69 -2.13 -12.60 -3.76
C ASP A 69 -2.65 -13.41 -4.97
N ARG A 70 -3.97 -13.50 -5.08
CA ARG A 70 -4.62 -14.25 -6.17
C ARG A 70 -4.43 -13.61 -7.54
N GLY A 71 -4.20 -12.30 -7.60
CA GLY A 71 -3.95 -11.58 -8.85
C GLY A 71 -2.67 -12.05 -9.54
N TYR A 72 -1.64 -12.38 -8.76
CA TYR A 72 -0.36 -12.89 -9.26
C TYR A 72 -0.30 -14.41 -9.33
N HIS A 73 -0.92 -15.12 -8.39
CA HIS A 73 -0.71 -16.56 -8.21
C HIS A 73 -1.94 -17.43 -8.50
N GLY A 74 -3.13 -16.84 -8.63
CA GLY A 74 -4.36 -17.59 -8.91
C GLY A 74 -4.55 -18.75 -7.93
N ASP A 75 -4.76 -19.93 -8.47
CA ASP A 75 -4.97 -21.18 -7.70
C ASP A 75 -3.69 -21.72 -7.01
N SER A 76 -2.51 -21.17 -7.30
CA SER A 76 -1.25 -21.58 -6.67
C SER A 76 -0.96 -20.87 -5.33
N VAL A 77 -1.83 -19.98 -4.85
CA VAL A 77 -1.68 -19.34 -3.52
C VAL A 77 -1.43 -20.35 -2.39
N PRO A 78 -2.14 -21.51 -2.26
CA PRO A 78 -1.85 -22.47 -1.20
C PRO A 78 -0.44 -23.10 -1.27
N GLU A 79 0.11 -23.26 -2.47
CA GLU A 79 1.49 -23.72 -2.67
C GLU A 79 2.47 -22.66 -2.22
N LYS A 80 2.21 -21.40 -2.56
CA LYS A 80 3.04 -20.25 -2.17
C LYS A 80 3.04 -20.02 -0.65
N LEU A 81 1.92 -20.23 0.02
CA LEU A 81 1.86 -20.19 1.49
C LEU A 81 2.73 -21.28 2.12
N ARG A 82 2.74 -22.50 1.58
CA ARG A 82 3.64 -23.57 2.07
C ARG A 82 5.11 -23.21 1.84
N GLN A 83 5.45 -22.63 0.70
CA GLN A 83 6.80 -22.14 0.43
C GLN A 83 7.20 -21.03 1.40
N LEU A 84 6.25 -20.15 1.76
CA LEU A 84 6.45 -19.04 2.69
C LEU A 84 6.83 -19.51 4.10
N GLU A 85 6.46 -20.72 4.55
CA GLU A 85 6.82 -21.24 5.87
C GLU A 85 8.33 -21.15 6.14
N SER A 86 9.18 -21.55 5.18
CA SER A 86 10.63 -21.45 5.32
C SER A 86 11.12 -20.00 5.26
N GLY A 87 10.49 -19.15 4.45
CA GLY A 87 10.78 -17.73 4.40
C GLY A 87 10.48 -17.03 5.73
N ILE A 88 9.35 -17.34 6.36
CA ILE A 88 9.00 -16.79 7.69
C ILE A 88 10.00 -17.26 8.75
N GLN A 89 10.46 -18.50 8.74
CA GLN A 89 11.49 -18.97 9.68
C GLN A 89 12.77 -18.14 9.55
N TRP A 90 13.22 -17.88 8.32
CA TRP A 90 14.39 -17.02 8.07
C TRP A 90 14.15 -15.58 8.57
N LEU A 91 12.96 -15.00 8.35
CA LEU A 91 12.61 -13.67 8.85
C LEU A 91 12.59 -13.61 10.38
N GLN A 92 12.10 -14.65 11.04
CA GLN A 92 12.11 -14.76 12.51
C GLN A 92 13.55 -14.88 13.06
N GLU A 93 14.45 -15.58 12.38
CA GLU A 93 15.86 -15.63 12.73
C GLU A 93 16.51 -14.25 12.59
N MET A 94 16.23 -13.52 11.50
CA MET A 94 16.72 -12.16 11.27
C MET A 94 16.21 -11.17 12.32
N LEU A 95 14.96 -11.32 12.74
CA LEU A 95 14.36 -10.54 13.82
C LEU A 95 15.01 -10.90 15.17
N GLY A 96 15.16 -12.19 15.48
CA GLY A 96 15.71 -12.69 16.74
C GLY A 96 17.17 -12.31 16.97
N ASN A 97 17.97 -12.19 15.91
CA ASN A 97 19.38 -11.76 15.98
C ASN A 97 19.56 -10.23 15.84
N GLY A 98 18.47 -9.46 15.67
CA GLY A 98 18.50 -8.01 15.56
C GLY A 98 18.95 -7.47 14.19
N SER A 99 19.04 -8.31 13.16
CA SER A 99 19.38 -7.87 11.79
C SER A 99 18.29 -7.03 11.15
N ILE A 100 17.02 -7.27 11.52
CA ILE A 100 15.85 -6.46 11.18
C ILE A 100 15.09 -6.08 12.44
N LEU A 101 14.18 -5.12 12.32
CA LEU A 101 13.31 -4.67 13.42
C LEU A 101 11.87 -5.18 13.30
N GLY A 102 11.50 -5.66 12.12
CA GLY A 102 10.16 -6.19 11.87
C GLY A 102 9.98 -6.64 10.42
N PHE A 103 8.94 -7.44 10.21
CA PHE A 103 8.52 -7.83 8.87
C PHE A 103 7.00 -7.88 8.76
N GLY A 104 6.51 -7.74 7.54
CA GLY A 104 5.10 -7.74 7.26
C GLY A 104 4.81 -8.13 5.82
N ALA A 105 3.56 -7.95 5.38
CA ALA A 105 3.18 -8.23 4.00
C ALA A 105 2.59 -7.00 3.30
N GLY A 106 2.91 -6.85 2.03
CA GLY A 106 2.32 -5.86 1.13
C GLY A 106 1.16 -6.48 0.38
N VAL A 107 -0.05 -5.96 0.59
CA VAL A 107 -1.28 -6.50 0.03
C VAL A 107 -2.09 -5.44 -0.71
N ASN A 108 -2.66 -5.83 -1.84
CA ASN A 108 -3.69 -5.09 -2.56
C ASN A 108 -5.09 -5.71 -2.36
N ASP A 109 -5.10 -6.98 -1.97
CA ASP A 109 -6.31 -7.77 -1.72
C ASP A 109 -6.46 -8.00 -0.23
N LEU A 110 -7.57 -7.49 0.33
CA LEU A 110 -7.87 -7.62 1.76
C LEU A 110 -8.11 -9.07 2.19
N GLU A 111 -8.53 -9.96 1.28
CA GLU A 111 -8.76 -11.37 1.57
C GLU A 111 -7.45 -12.09 1.97
N MET A 112 -6.30 -11.56 1.54
CA MET A 112 -5.01 -12.13 1.90
C MET A 112 -4.60 -11.86 3.35
N MET A 113 -5.08 -10.76 3.95
CA MET A 113 -4.69 -10.41 5.32
C MET A 113 -5.15 -11.46 6.35
N PRO A 114 -6.44 -11.84 6.43
CA PRO A 114 -6.86 -12.90 7.35
C PRO A 114 -6.18 -14.23 7.06
N LEU A 115 -5.97 -14.57 5.78
CA LEU A 115 -5.30 -15.81 5.40
C LEU A 115 -3.85 -15.85 5.88
N LEU A 116 -3.12 -14.75 5.75
CA LEU A 116 -1.75 -14.65 6.28
C LEU A 116 -1.73 -14.70 7.82
N LEU A 117 -2.69 -14.04 8.48
CA LEU A 117 -2.79 -14.01 9.95
C LEU A 117 -3.28 -15.35 10.56
N GLU A 118 -3.88 -16.22 9.76
CA GLU A 118 -4.23 -17.58 10.18
C GLU A 118 -2.97 -18.47 10.34
N HIS A 119 -1.95 -18.20 9.52
CA HIS A 119 -0.75 -19.04 9.45
C HIS A 119 0.49 -18.42 10.07
N PHE A 120 0.60 -17.06 10.07
CA PHE A 120 1.83 -16.38 10.44
C PHE A 120 1.56 -15.16 11.33
N GLU A 121 2.50 -14.88 12.23
CA GLU A 121 2.53 -13.61 12.94
C GLU A 121 3.35 -12.60 12.15
N MET A 122 2.84 -11.35 12.08
CA MET A 122 3.45 -10.24 11.36
C MET A 122 3.40 -8.98 12.22
N ASP A 123 4.38 -8.10 12.04
CA ASP A 123 4.45 -6.83 12.78
C ASP A 123 3.57 -5.75 12.13
N PHE A 124 3.41 -5.81 10.80
CA PHE A 124 2.63 -4.82 10.08
C PHE A 124 2.12 -5.32 8.72
N PHE A 125 1.17 -4.59 8.14
CA PHE A 125 0.81 -4.70 6.74
C PHE A 125 1.08 -3.39 5.99
N LEU A 126 1.56 -3.51 4.75
CA LEU A 126 1.51 -2.42 3.79
C LEU A 126 0.27 -2.63 2.90
N VAL A 127 -0.75 -1.81 3.11
CA VAL A 127 -2.05 -1.92 2.43
C VAL A 127 -2.14 -0.86 1.35
N ALA A 128 -2.28 -1.27 0.09
CA ALA A 128 -2.39 -0.35 -1.03
C ALA A 128 -3.82 -0.25 -1.54
N MET A 129 -4.38 0.96 -1.52
CA MET A 129 -5.72 1.35 -2.00
C MET A 129 -6.95 0.96 -1.16
N PRO A 130 -7.02 -0.12 -0.37
CA PRO A 130 -8.28 -0.48 0.31
C PRO A 130 -8.75 0.48 1.41
N TYR A 131 -7.91 1.41 1.89
CA TYR A 131 -8.31 2.40 2.90
C TYR A 131 -8.01 3.83 2.45
N THR A 132 -9.00 4.47 1.84
CA THR A 132 -8.92 5.83 1.28
C THR A 132 -10.26 6.55 1.47
N LEU A 133 -10.36 7.81 1.03
CA LEU A 133 -11.66 8.52 0.97
C LEU A 133 -12.73 7.78 0.15
N LEU A 134 -12.33 6.89 -0.77
CA LEU A 134 -13.25 6.14 -1.61
C LEU A 134 -13.65 4.78 -1.04
N ASN A 135 -12.83 4.21 -0.18
CA ASN A 135 -13.07 2.89 0.40
C ASN A 135 -12.64 2.85 1.86
N GLN A 136 -13.50 2.39 2.75
CA GLN A 136 -13.21 2.20 4.17
C GLN A 136 -13.57 0.78 4.65
N GLU A 137 -13.70 -0.18 3.74
CA GLU A 137 -14.03 -1.58 4.01
C GLU A 137 -13.19 -2.23 5.12
N PRO A 138 -11.86 -1.96 5.25
CA PRO A 138 -11.06 -2.53 6.32
C PRO A 138 -11.52 -2.25 7.73
N LEU A 139 -12.31 -1.18 7.96
CA LEU A 139 -12.84 -0.81 9.27
C LEU A 139 -13.76 -1.87 9.87
N GLU A 140 -14.52 -2.58 9.01
CA GLU A 140 -15.54 -3.53 9.46
C GLU A 140 -15.00 -4.95 9.66
N ASN A 141 -13.88 -5.27 9.04
CA ASN A 141 -13.38 -6.66 8.99
C ASN A 141 -11.97 -6.81 9.53
N ILE A 142 -10.95 -6.30 8.87
CA ILE A 142 -9.55 -6.66 9.16
C ILE A 142 -8.87 -5.73 10.19
N PHE A 143 -9.21 -4.44 10.22
CA PHE A 143 -8.59 -3.50 11.16
C PHE A 143 -8.85 -3.82 12.63
N PRO A 144 -10.07 -4.26 13.04
CA PRO A 144 -10.29 -4.72 14.41
C PRO A 144 -9.38 -5.88 14.82
N GLU A 145 -9.12 -6.83 13.91
CA GLU A 145 -8.23 -7.95 14.18
C GLU A 145 -6.76 -7.50 14.27
N CYS A 146 -6.31 -6.62 13.37
CA CYS A 146 -4.98 -6.02 13.45
C CYS A 146 -4.79 -5.27 14.77
N GLN A 147 -5.78 -4.47 15.20
CA GLN A 147 -5.73 -3.75 16.48
C GLN A 147 -5.60 -4.69 17.67
N LYS A 148 -6.38 -5.77 17.69
CA LYS A 148 -6.33 -6.78 18.76
C LYS A 148 -4.96 -7.45 18.86
N ARG A 149 -4.28 -7.66 17.73
CA ARG A 149 -2.95 -8.29 17.66
C ARG A 149 -1.79 -7.29 17.78
N GLY A 150 -2.05 -5.98 17.81
CA GLY A 150 -1.01 -4.95 17.86
C GLY A 150 -0.26 -4.79 16.52
N ILE A 151 -0.89 -5.15 15.40
CA ILE A 151 -0.31 -5.09 14.06
C ILE A 151 -0.51 -3.69 13.49
N GLY A 152 0.58 -3.04 13.05
CA GLY A 152 0.54 -1.72 12.42
C GLY A 152 0.12 -1.77 10.96
N VAL A 153 -0.29 -0.62 10.41
CA VAL A 153 -0.60 -0.47 8.98
C VAL A 153 0.23 0.66 8.39
N ILE A 154 0.87 0.38 7.27
CA ILE A 154 1.46 1.38 6.37
C ILE A 154 0.52 1.46 5.16
N LEU A 155 0.06 2.66 4.83
CA LEU A 155 -0.88 2.82 3.74
C LEU A 155 -0.20 3.31 2.46
N GLY A 156 -0.25 2.49 1.42
CA GLY A 156 0.17 2.83 0.06
C GLY A 156 -0.98 3.42 -0.77
N ALA A 157 -0.63 4.14 -1.83
CA ALA A 157 -1.56 4.67 -2.83
C ALA A 157 -2.77 5.47 -2.26
N PRO A 158 -2.59 6.44 -1.33
CA PRO A 158 -3.67 7.21 -0.73
C PRO A 158 -4.49 7.99 -1.75
N TYR A 159 -3.93 8.24 -2.93
CA TYR A 159 -4.61 8.93 -4.03
C TYR A 159 -5.45 8.00 -4.93
N ALA A 160 -5.59 6.71 -4.58
CA ALA A 160 -6.42 5.76 -5.30
C ALA A 160 -6.15 5.78 -6.83
N SER A 161 -4.92 5.42 -7.24
CA SER A 161 -4.42 5.47 -8.62
C SER A 161 -4.38 6.88 -9.24
N GLY A 162 -4.45 7.93 -8.41
CA GLY A 162 -4.34 9.33 -8.82
C GLY A 162 -5.67 10.08 -8.89
N ILE A 163 -6.82 9.42 -8.88
CA ILE A 163 -8.14 10.10 -8.97
C ILE A 163 -8.38 11.07 -7.81
N LEU A 164 -7.90 10.78 -6.60
CA LEU A 164 -7.98 11.69 -5.45
C LEU A 164 -6.90 12.78 -5.45
N ALA A 165 -5.99 12.75 -6.44
CA ALA A 165 -5.02 13.83 -6.67
C ALA A 165 -5.44 14.77 -7.78
N THR A 166 -6.11 14.25 -8.84
CA THR A 166 -6.47 15.00 -10.04
C THR A 166 -7.96 15.35 -10.13
N GLY A 167 -8.79 14.72 -9.28
CA GLY A 167 -10.23 14.89 -9.31
C GLY A 167 -10.94 14.01 -10.35
N ALA A 168 -12.26 14.19 -10.47
CA ALA A 168 -13.10 13.44 -11.38
C ALA A 168 -12.95 13.93 -12.82
N SER A 169 -11.96 13.42 -13.54
CA SER A 169 -11.72 13.70 -14.96
C SER A 169 -11.99 12.48 -15.83
N SER A 170 -12.17 12.70 -17.16
CA SER A 170 -12.35 11.62 -18.13
C SER A 170 -11.10 10.74 -18.29
N GLU A 171 -9.93 11.23 -17.89
CA GLU A 171 -8.65 10.51 -17.95
C GLU A 171 -8.29 9.85 -16.61
N ALA A 172 -9.13 10.03 -15.59
CA ALA A 172 -8.89 9.46 -14.26
C ALA A 172 -8.84 7.94 -14.33
N ARG A 173 -8.00 7.36 -13.48
CA ARG A 173 -7.90 5.91 -13.29
C ARG A 173 -8.17 5.54 -11.84
N TYR A 174 -8.79 4.40 -11.66
CA TYR A 174 -9.02 3.79 -10.36
C TYR A 174 -8.63 2.30 -10.45
N ARG A 175 -7.83 1.81 -9.51
CA ARG A 175 -7.26 0.45 -9.57
C ARG A 175 -6.58 0.15 -10.91
N TYR A 176 -5.89 1.16 -11.47
CA TYR A 176 -5.20 1.11 -12.78
C TYR A 176 -6.12 0.88 -13.99
N ALA A 177 -7.42 0.91 -13.82
CA ALA A 177 -8.44 0.76 -14.86
C ALA A 177 -9.18 2.08 -15.13
N PRO A 178 -9.93 2.20 -16.26
CA PRO A 178 -10.89 3.27 -16.45
C PRO A 178 -11.89 3.32 -15.31
N VAL A 179 -12.28 4.52 -14.91
CA VAL A 179 -13.13 4.74 -13.72
C VAL A 179 -14.59 4.52 -14.05
N GLU A 180 -15.28 3.75 -13.23
CA GLU A 180 -16.72 3.59 -13.29
C GLU A 180 -17.45 4.89 -12.92
N GLU A 181 -18.64 5.11 -13.50
CA GLU A 181 -19.43 6.31 -13.28
C GLU A 181 -19.82 6.51 -11.80
N SER A 182 -20.08 5.44 -11.08
CA SER A 182 -20.36 5.43 -9.65
C SER A 182 -19.22 6.05 -8.83
N VAL A 183 -17.99 5.68 -9.13
CA VAL A 183 -16.77 6.21 -8.49
C VAL A 183 -16.55 7.68 -8.86
N LEU A 184 -16.73 8.04 -10.14
CA LEU A 184 -16.64 9.43 -10.60
C LEU A 184 -17.65 10.33 -9.86
N ASN A 185 -18.89 9.87 -9.70
CA ASN A 185 -19.93 10.60 -9.00
C ASN A 185 -19.61 10.77 -7.51
N ARG A 186 -19.04 9.73 -6.87
CA ARG A 186 -18.56 9.81 -5.48
C ARG A 186 -17.42 10.82 -5.35
N VAL A 187 -16.44 10.83 -6.27
CA VAL A 187 -15.35 11.82 -6.26
C VAL A 187 -15.90 13.23 -6.42
N LYS A 188 -16.82 13.48 -7.38
CA LYS A 188 -17.46 14.78 -7.55
C LYS A 188 -18.18 15.26 -6.28
N ALA A 189 -18.86 14.36 -5.58
CA ALA A 189 -19.50 14.70 -4.31
C ALA A 189 -18.48 15.10 -3.23
N ILE A 190 -17.36 14.37 -3.13
CA ILE A 190 -16.26 14.74 -2.22
C ILE A 190 -15.66 16.10 -2.62
N GLU A 191 -15.41 16.34 -3.91
CA GLU A 191 -14.89 17.62 -4.43
C GLU A 191 -15.83 18.80 -4.09
N LYS A 192 -17.14 18.59 -4.12
CA LYS A 192 -18.11 19.60 -3.71
C LYS A 192 -17.92 19.99 -2.24
N VAL A 193 -17.86 19.04 -1.32
CA VAL A 193 -17.61 19.32 0.10
C VAL A 193 -16.22 19.96 0.29
N CYS A 194 -15.20 19.48 -0.43
CA CYS A 194 -13.88 20.11 -0.45
C CYS A 194 -13.92 21.58 -0.84
N SER A 195 -14.69 21.93 -1.88
CA SER A 195 -14.86 23.29 -2.35
C SER A 195 -15.57 24.19 -1.34
N GLU A 196 -16.64 23.69 -0.71
CA GLU A 196 -17.42 24.42 0.32
C GLU A 196 -16.54 24.80 1.52
N HIS A 197 -15.64 23.92 1.92
CA HIS A 197 -14.69 24.14 3.01
C HIS A 197 -13.34 24.74 2.57
N LYS A 198 -13.11 24.94 1.27
CA LYS A 198 -11.83 25.39 0.69
C LYS A 198 -10.66 24.46 1.03
N ILE A 199 -10.92 23.17 1.10
CA ILE A 199 -9.92 22.13 1.37
C ILE A 199 -9.47 21.51 0.05
N PRO A 200 -8.17 21.42 -0.26
CA PRO A 200 -7.70 20.64 -1.40
C PRO A 200 -8.03 19.17 -1.26
N LEU A 201 -8.58 18.55 -2.31
CA LEU A 201 -8.89 17.10 -2.33
C LEU A 201 -7.67 16.25 -1.95
N LYS A 202 -6.48 16.63 -2.43
CA LYS A 202 -5.20 15.99 -2.09
C LYS A 202 -4.92 16.01 -0.58
N ALA A 203 -5.19 17.14 0.09
CA ALA A 203 -4.96 17.25 1.53
C ALA A 203 -5.88 16.31 2.30
N ALA A 204 -7.17 16.30 1.95
CA ALA A 204 -8.12 15.37 2.54
C ALA A 204 -7.73 13.90 2.30
N ALA A 205 -7.32 13.56 1.08
CA ALA A 205 -6.93 12.20 0.72
C ALA A 205 -5.67 11.70 1.46
N LEU A 206 -4.69 12.57 1.68
CA LEU A 206 -3.47 12.23 2.42
C LEU A 206 -3.69 12.13 3.93
N GLN A 207 -4.52 13.02 4.49
CA GLN A 207 -4.67 13.14 5.95
C GLN A 207 -5.73 12.18 6.50
N PHE A 208 -6.75 11.84 5.70
CA PHE A 208 -7.82 10.91 6.13
C PHE A 208 -7.29 9.61 6.74
N PRO A 209 -6.39 8.86 6.08
CA PRO A 209 -5.95 7.58 6.61
C PRO A 209 -5.23 7.67 7.95
N LEU A 210 -4.55 8.77 8.22
CA LEU A 210 -3.81 9.00 9.47
C LEU A 210 -4.72 9.26 10.68
N GLY A 211 -6.03 9.48 10.46
CA GLY A 211 -7.01 9.49 11.54
C GLY A 211 -7.22 8.11 12.17
N GLN A 212 -6.89 7.03 11.44
CA GLN A 212 -6.96 5.66 11.96
C GLN A 212 -5.71 5.36 12.81
N PRO A 213 -5.84 5.05 14.11
CA PRO A 213 -4.71 4.83 15.01
C PRO A 213 -3.75 3.69 14.59
N LEU A 214 -4.25 2.72 13.81
CA LEU A 214 -3.43 1.64 13.26
C LEU A 214 -2.48 2.12 12.15
N VAL A 215 -2.82 3.21 11.47
CA VAL A 215 -2.05 3.71 10.34
C VAL A 215 -0.85 4.51 10.83
N ALA A 216 0.31 3.87 10.82
CA ALA A 216 1.56 4.48 11.25
C ALA A 216 2.15 5.44 10.20
N SER A 217 1.87 5.22 8.92
CA SER A 217 2.43 6.03 7.83
C SER A 217 1.61 5.92 6.55
N VAL A 218 1.74 6.94 5.70
CA VAL A 218 1.12 7.01 4.37
C VAL A 218 2.21 7.22 3.31
N ILE A 219 2.18 6.43 2.24
CA ILE A 219 3.16 6.48 1.15
C ILE A 219 2.50 6.95 -0.15
N PRO A 220 2.46 8.27 -0.43
CA PRO A 220 1.96 8.79 -1.69
C PRO A 220 3.00 8.61 -2.80
N GLY A 221 2.54 8.20 -3.99
CA GLY A 221 3.37 8.17 -5.19
C GLY A 221 3.76 9.59 -5.63
N ALA A 222 4.97 9.74 -6.19
CA ALA A 222 5.44 10.96 -6.82
C ALA A 222 6.43 10.63 -7.95
N MET A 223 6.26 11.25 -9.12
CA MET A 223 7.14 11.10 -10.29
C MET A 223 8.16 12.23 -10.40
N HIS A 224 7.89 13.40 -9.76
CA HIS A 224 8.72 14.58 -9.80
C HIS A 224 8.95 15.16 -8.41
N PRO A 225 10.09 15.83 -8.16
CA PRO A 225 10.38 16.47 -6.85
C PRO A 225 9.31 17.47 -6.38
N ASP A 226 8.67 18.16 -7.32
CA ASP A 226 7.61 19.12 -6.99
C ASP A 226 6.35 18.43 -6.42
N GLN A 227 6.05 17.21 -6.87
CA GLN A 227 4.96 16.43 -6.29
C GLN A 227 5.28 16.00 -4.84
N VAL A 228 6.54 15.73 -4.53
CA VAL A 228 6.96 15.48 -3.13
C VAL A 228 6.76 16.72 -2.27
N ARG A 229 7.15 17.91 -2.77
CA ARG A 229 6.95 19.20 -2.06
C ARG A 229 5.47 19.49 -1.86
N ASP A 230 4.65 19.24 -2.91
CA ASP A 230 3.20 19.41 -2.85
C ASP A 230 2.58 18.45 -1.83
N ASN A 231 2.94 17.16 -1.85
CA ASN A 231 2.48 16.19 -0.85
C ASN A 231 2.81 16.64 0.59
N LEU A 232 4.02 17.14 0.83
CA LEU A 232 4.41 17.67 2.14
C LEU A 232 3.61 18.93 2.54
N ALA A 233 3.26 19.79 1.59
CA ALA A 233 2.39 20.94 1.83
C ALA A 233 0.95 20.48 2.15
N MET A 234 0.42 19.51 1.42
CA MET A 234 -0.91 18.95 1.63
C MET A 234 -1.03 18.26 3.00
N MET A 235 0.02 17.61 3.47
CA MET A 235 0.07 17.02 4.81
C MET A 235 -0.02 18.04 5.95
N LYS A 236 0.39 19.26 5.70
CA LYS A 236 0.35 20.37 6.68
C LYS A 236 -0.88 21.27 6.52
N HIS A 237 -1.69 21.04 5.50
CA HIS A 237 -2.88 21.85 5.26
C HIS A 237 -3.88 21.69 6.41
N PRO A 238 -4.36 22.77 7.06
CA PRO A 238 -5.30 22.62 8.15
C PRO A 238 -6.67 22.15 7.64
N ILE A 239 -7.20 21.10 8.23
CA ILE A 239 -8.53 20.54 7.90
C ILE A 239 -9.39 20.63 9.16
N PRO A 240 -10.47 21.42 9.16
CA PRO A 240 -11.36 21.56 10.33
C PRO A 240 -12.25 20.33 10.51
N ASP A 241 -12.65 20.05 11.74
CA ASP A 241 -13.54 18.93 12.08
C ASP A 241 -14.89 18.99 11.37
N SER A 242 -15.37 20.22 11.09
CA SER A 242 -16.61 20.41 10.32
C SER A 242 -16.56 19.77 8.94
N PHE A 243 -15.39 19.78 8.27
CA PHE A 243 -15.19 19.13 6.98
C PHE A 243 -15.42 17.62 7.05
N TRP A 244 -14.81 16.96 8.02
CA TRP A 244 -14.96 15.51 8.21
C TRP A 244 -16.40 15.12 8.60
N ARG A 245 -17.02 15.93 9.43
CA ARG A 245 -18.41 15.74 9.83
C ARG A 245 -19.34 15.84 8.63
N ASP A 246 -19.15 16.82 7.75
CA ASP A 246 -19.99 16.99 6.57
C ASP A 246 -19.79 15.85 5.56
N LEU A 247 -18.58 15.36 5.35
CA LEU A 247 -18.35 14.13 4.57
C LEU A 247 -19.07 12.91 5.13
N LYS A 248 -19.14 12.76 6.46
CA LYS A 248 -19.91 11.69 7.11
C LYS A 248 -21.41 11.87 6.95
N ASN A 249 -21.92 13.10 7.14
CA ASN A 249 -23.33 13.43 6.99
C ASN A 249 -23.87 13.19 5.56
N GLU A 250 -23.03 13.44 4.55
CA GLU A 250 -23.31 13.19 3.13
C GLU A 250 -23.15 11.70 2.76
N GLY A 251 -22.78 10.82 3.71
CA GLY A 251 -22.53 9.39 3.45
C GLY A 251 -21.29 9.12 2.57
N LEU A 252 -20.38 10.10 2.48
CA LEU A 252 -19.13 10.00 1.72
C LEU A 252 -18.01 9.37 2.52
N LEU A 253 -18.13 9.32 3.85
CA LEU A 253 -17.26 8.54 4.74
C LEU A 253 -18.11 7.63 5.62
N HIS A 254 -17.51 6.51 6.01
CA HIS A 254 -18.10 5.61 7.00
C HIS A 254 -18.31 6.37 8.33
N PRO A 255 -19.48 6.26 9.00
CA PRO A 255 -19.75 6.99 10.23
C PRO A 255 -18.70 6.80 11.32
N GLU A 256 -18.22 5.57 11.47
CA GLU A 256 -17.21 5.20 12.46
C GLU A 256 -15.75 5.43 12.00
N ALA A 257 -15.53 5.94 10.77
CA ALA A 257 -14.17 6.19 10.31
C ALA A 257 -13.47 7.19 11.23
N PRO A 258 -12.35 6.84 11.86
CA PRO A 258 -11.57 7.79 12.64
C PRO A 258 -11.02 8.89 11.72
N VAL A 259 -11.01 10.11 12.21
CA VAL A 259 -10.46 11.28 11.51
C VAL A 259 -9.58 12.07 12.47
N ASN A 260 -8.59 12.77 11.95
CA ASN A 260 -7.78 13.65 12.77
C ASN A 260 -8.63 14.83 13.24
N SER A 261 -8.83 14.98 14.55
CA SER A 261 -9.37 16.19 15.16
C SER A 261 -8.20 17.13 15.50
N ASN A 262 -8.31 18.36 15.03
CA ASN A 262 -7.36 19.43 15.35
C ASN A 262 -7.89 20.28 16.54
N ASP A 263 -8.35 19.61 17.61
CA ASP A 263 -8.68 20.28 18.89
C ASP A 263 -7.46 20.43 19.79
#